data_191b4bff98cfc135f08282ae3ed4e381
#
_entry.id   191b4bff98cfc135f08282ae3ed4e381
#
_cell.length_a   1.000
_cell.length_b   1.000
_cell.length_c   1.000
_cell.angle_alpha   90.00
_cell.angle_beta   90.00
_cell.angle_gamma   90.00
#
_symmetry.space_group_name_H-M   'P 1'
#
loop_
_entity.id
_entity.type
_entity.pdbx_description
1 polymer ?
#
loop_
_entity_poly.entity_id
_entity_poly.type
_entity_poly.pdbx_seq_one_letter_code
_entity_poly.pdbx_strand_id
1 'polypeptide(L)'
;MTAISRGETPAPEGLRFVHLGFGAEAVDYESAWQEQRRVHAARFADEVPDTCLLLEHLPVYTAGRRTTDDERPLDGTPVIDVDRGGKITWHGPGQLVGYPIQKLPRPVDVVAHVRRLEEALIGVCAEFGVEGTRVEGRSGVWVLGDPVEERAALGGLNLDFDPRMTDELFDPRLNGPEYAPSNAGQRREDRKLAAIGIRVAKGVTMHGFALNVNPDNTSFDKIVPCGIRDAGVASLAGELGREVTIAEVLPVVEKHLRAVLENAELLPRAV
;
A
#
# COMPACT_ATOMS: atom_id res chain seq x y z
N MET A 1 -53.03 8.64 10.32
CA MET A 1 -51.88 7.74 10.31
C MET A 1 -50.63 8.59 10.10
N THR A 2 -49.93 8.90 11.18
CA THR A 2 -48.75 9.77 11.16
C THR A 2 -47.52 8.89 10.89
N ALA A 3 -46.84 9.14 9.77
CA ALA A 3 -45.59 8.44 9.41
C ALA A 3 -44.49 8.80 10.45
N ILE A 4 -43.99 7.78 11.13
CA ILE A 4 -42.83 7.90 12.01
C ILE A 4 -41.61 8.06 11.09
N SER A 5 -41.09 9.29 11.04
CA SER A 5 -39.78 9.58 10.47
C SER A 5 -38.76 8.74 11.25
N ARG A 6 -38.14 7.78 10.60
CA ARG A 6 -36.93 7.14 11.14
C ARG A 6 -35.85 8.21 11.14
N GLY A 7 -35.48 8.68 12.33
CA GLY A 7 -34.36 9.55 12.51
C GLY A 7 -33.11 8.86 11.97
N GLU A 8 -32.52 9.40 10.92
CA GLU A 8 -31.19 9.01 10.45
C GLU A 8 -30.21 9.34 11.58
N THR A 9 -29.66 8.32 12.20
CA THR A 9 -28.52 8.50 13.10
C THR A 9 -27.39 9.04 12.22
N PRO A 10 -26.82 10.22 12.52
CA PRO A 10 -25.72 10.74 11.73
C PRO A 10 -24.59 9.70 11.71
N ALA A 11 -24.04 9.45 10.52
CA ALA A 11 -22.90 8.54 10.38
C ALA A 11 -21.78 9.02 11.32
N PRO A 12 -21.09 8.13 12.03
CA PRO A 12 -19.98 8.51 12.90
C PRO A 12 -18.93 9.30 12.12
N GLU A 13 -18.57 10.49 12.60
CA GLU A 13 -17.64 11.39 11.91
C GLU A 13 -16.17 11.03 12.21
N GLY A 14 -15.29 11.24 11.23
CA GLY A 14 -13.84 11.13 11.34
C GLY A 14 -13.27 9.73 11.11
N LEU A 15 -11.94 9.68 10.92
CA LEU A 15 -11.16 8.45 10.74
C LEU A 15 -10.76 7.90 12.12
N ARG A 16 -11.25 6.70 12.44
CA ARG A 16 -10.88 5.99 13.67
C ARG A 16 -9.65 5.11 13.42
N PHE A 17 -8.65 5.18 14.31
CA PHE A 17 -7.55 4.23 14.34
C PHE A 17 -7.80 3.12 15.36
N VAL A 18 -7.45 1.89 14.98
CA VAL A 18 -7.51 0.70 15.84
C VAL A 18 -6.19 -0.04 15.71
N HIS A 19 -5.49 -0.19 16.82
CA HIS A 19 -4.25 -0.95 16.91
C HIS A 19 -4.59 -2.41 17.21
N LEU A 20 -4.20 -3.32 16.32
CA LEU A 20 -4.47 -4.75 16.49
C LEU A 20 -3.34 -5.48 17.23
N GLY A 21 -2.09 -5.04 17.06
CA GLY A 21 -0.92 -5.59 17.74
C GLY A 21 0.38 -5.29 17.02
N PHE A 22 1.46 -5.15 17.79
CA PHE A 22 2.80 -4.82 17.32
C PHE A 22 3.86 -5.61 18.10
N GLY A 23 5.03 -5.85 17.51
CA GLY A 23 6.14 -6.55 18.15
C GLY A 23 5.74 -7.95 18.61
N ALA A 24 5.80 -8.21 19.93
CA ALA A 24 5.43 -9.49 20.49
C ALA A 24 3.93 -9.84 20.33
N GLU A 25 3.09 -8.83 20.07
CA GLU A 25 1.65 -8.97 19.81
C GLU A 25 1.32 -8.89 18.31
N ALA A 26 2.31 -9.12 17.43
CA ALA A 26 2.11 -9.15 16.00
C ALA A 26 1.02 -10.15 15.59
N VAL A 27 0.22 -9.78 14.60
CA VAL A 27 -1.04 -10.45 14.30
C VAL A 27 -0.90 -11.42 13.13
N ASP A 28 -1.48 -12.61 13.28
CA ASP A 28 -1.66 -13.55 12.17
C ASP A 28 -2.45 -12.91 11.02
N TYR A 29 -2.05 -13.20 9.78
CA TYR A 29 -2.63 -12.55 8.60
C TYR A 29 -4.12 -12.87 8.41
N GLU A 30 -4.50 -14.15 8.57
CA GLU A 30 -5.89 -14.57 8.37
C GLU A 30 -6.81 -13.95 9.43
N SER A 31 -6.34 -13.86 10.68
CA SER A 31 -7.05 -13.20 11.77
C SER A 31 -7.27 -11.71 11.48
N ALA A 32 -6.24 -11.00 11.03
CA ALA A 32 -6.37 -9.60 10.63
C ALA A 32 -7.28 -9.43 9.40
N TRP A 33 -7.27 -10.37 8.45
CA TRP A 33 -8.14 -10.34 7.28
C TRP A 33 -9.61 -10.58 7.65
N GLN A 34 -9.88 -11.44 8.63
CA GLN A 34 -11.23 -11.61 9.18
C GLN A 34 -11.73 -10.32 9.83
N GLU A 35 -10.87 -9.64 10.61
CA GLU A 35 -11.22 -8.37 11.22
C GLU A 35 -11.48 -7.27 10.17
N GLN A 36 -10.67 -7.19 9.11
CA GLN A 36 -10.95 -6.31 7.98
C GLN A 36 -12.34 -6.55 7.39
N ARG A 37 -12.72 -7.81 7.15
CA ARG A 37 -14.05 -8.17 6.61
C ARG A 37 -15.17 -7.76 7.55
N ARG A 38 -14.98 -7.94 8.86
CA ARG A 38 -15.95 -7.53 9.88
C ARG A 38 -16.15 -6.02 9.87
N VAL A 39 -15.06 -5.25 9.89
CA VAL A 39 -15.11 -3.77 9.87
C VAL A 39 -15.68 -3.28 8.53
N HIS A 40 -15.29 -3.89 7.41
CA HIS A 40 -15.83 -3.57 6.09
C HIS A 40 -17.35 -3.74 6.02
N ALA A 41 -17.89 -4.83 6.56
CA ALA A 41 -19.33 -5.07 6.59
C ALA A 41 -20.05 -4.03 7.44
N ALA A 42 -19.52 -3.71 8.63
CA ALA A 42 -20.07 -2.70 9.52
C ALA A 42 -19.99 -1.29 8.91
N ARG A 43 -18.86 -0.96 8.21
CA ARG A 43 -18.73 0.33 7.50
C ARG A 43 -19.69 0.44 6.31
N PHE A 44 -19.88 -0.64 5.58
CA PHE A 44 -20.86 -0.68 4.49
C PHE A 44 -22.28 -0.43 5.00
N ALA A 45 -22.62 -0.97 6.17
CA ALA A 45 -23.93 -0.79 6.83
C ALA A 45 -24.05 0.57 7.55
N ASP A 46 -23.00 1.42 7.51
CA ASP A 46 -22.92 2.71 8.23
C ASP A 46 -23.05 2.58 9.78
N GLU A 47 -22.65 1.41 10.32
CA GLU A 47 -22.65 1.12 11.75
C GLU A 47 -21.39 1.64 12.46
N VAL A 48 -20.30 1.82 11.70
CA VAL A 48 -19.00 2.34 12.21
C VAL A 48 -18.47 3.43 11.29
N PRO A 49 -17.62 4.37 11.82
CA PRO A 49 -16.94 5.35 10.98
C PRO A 49 -15.92 4.70 10.06
N ASP A 50 -15.35 5.48 9.15
CA ASP A 50 -14.13 5.11 8.46
C ASP A 50 -13.09 4.71 9.49
N THR A 51 -12.45 3.55 9.30
CA THR A 51 -11.58 2.95 10.31
C THR A 51 -10.29 2.47 9.65
N CYS A 52 -9.15 2.85 10.21
CA CYS A 52 -7.85 2.31 9.82
C CYS A 52 -7.35 1.34 10.89
N LEU A 53 -7.15 0.08 10.50
CA LEU A 53 -6.52 -0.93 11.36
C LEU A 53 -5.00 -0.81 11.16
N LEU A 54 -4.25 -0.68 12.25
CA LEU A 54 -2.79 -0.57 12.25
C LEU A 54 -2.20 -1.75 13.02
N LEU A 55 -1.17 -2.38 12.47
CA LEU A 55 -0.60 -3.60 13.03
C LEU A 55 0.79 -3.92 12.45
N GLU A 56 1.47 -4.88 13.06
CA GLU A 56 2.48 -5.73 12.44
C GLU A 56 1.93 -7.14 12.24
N HIS A 57 2.37 -7.81 11.19
CA HIS A 57 2.07 -9.22 10.99
C HIS A 57 3.18 -10.12 11.50
N LEU A 58 2.81 -11.34 11.87
CA LEU A 58 3.76 -12.46 11.87
C LEU A 58 4.29 -12.65 10.44
N PRO A 59 5.52 -13.18 10.28
CA PRO A 59 6.11 -13.36 8.95
C PRO A 59 5.21 -14.13 8.00
N VAL A 60 4.86 -13.52 6.85
CA VAL A 60 3.94 -14.10 5.87
C VAL A 60 4.18 -13.54 4.48
N TYR A 61 4.04 -14.41 3.45
CA TYR A 61 3.96 -13.99 2.06
C TYR A 61 2.50 -13.95 1.61
N THR A 62 2.12 -12.89 0.89
CA THR A 62 0.76 -12.74 0.36
C THR A 62 0.80 -12.49 -1.14
N ALA A 63 0.07 -13.29 -1.90
CA ALA A 63 -0.04 -13.16 -3.35
C ALA A 63 -1.33 -12.42 -3.72
N GLY A 64 -1.21 -11.24 -4.31
CA GLY A 64 -2.33 -10.50 -4.89
C GLY A 64 -2.77 -11.12 -6.21
N ARG A 65 -3.89 -10.63 -6.77
CA ARG A 65 -4.54 -11.20 -7.96
C ARG A 65 -3.68 -11.25 -9.22
N ARG A 66 -2.61 -10.46 -9.30
CA ARG A 66 -1.73 -10.39 -10.46
C ARG A 66 -0.42 -11.14 -10.28
N THR A 67 -0.28 -11.91 -9.21
CA THR A 67 0.89 -12.74 -8.95
C THR A 67 0.94 -13.90 -9.93
N THR A 68 2.08 -14.07 -10.58
CA THR A 68 2.37 -15.22 -11.44
C THR A 68 3.18 -16.29 -10.69
N ASP A 69 3.20 -17.52 -11.20
CA ASP A 69 3.85 -18.63 -10.49
C ASP A 69 5.37 -18.44 -10.36
N ASP A 70 6.00 -17.79 -11.33
CA ASP A 70 7.44 -17.48 -11.33
C ASP A 70 7.87 -16.40 -10.34
N GLU A 71 6.91 -15.70 -9.72
CA GLU A 71 7.15 -14.69 -8.69
C GLU A 71 7.12 -15.28 -7.28
N ARG A 72 6.61 -16.51 -7.13
CA ARG A 72 6.47 -17.19 -5.84
C ARG A 72 7.79 -17.79 -5.36
N PRO A 73 7.96 -18.00 -4.04
CA PRO A 73 9.10 -18.74 -3.51
C PRO A 73 9.21 -20.12 -4.15
N LEU A 74 10.43 -20.50 -4.55
CA LEU A 74 10.71 -21.82 -5.16
C LEU A 74 11.04 -22.89 -4.11
N ASP A 75 11.23 -22.51 -2.85
CA ASP A 75 11.63 -23.38 -1.75
C ASP A 75 10.46 -24.02 -0.98
N GLY A 76 9.24 -23.84 -1.47
CA GLY A 76 8.03 -24.33 -0.81
C GLY A 76 7.55 -23.47 0.38
N THR A 77 8.12 -22.27 0.58
CA THR A 77 7.64 -21.32 1.59
C THR A 77 6.14 -21.01 1.36
N PRO A 78 5.28 -21.15 2.38
CA PRO A 78 3.85 -20.91 2.23
C PRO A 78 3.52 -19.48 1.80
N VAL A 79 2.55 -19.36 0.90
CA VAL A 79 2.03 -18.09 0.40
C VAL A 79 0.51 -18.09 0.51
N ILE A 80 -0.05 -17.02 1.08
CA ILE A 80 -1.50 -16.85 1.19
C ILE A 80 -2.00 -16.09 -0.05
N ASP A 81 -2.92 -16.69 -0.81
CA ASP A 81 -3.60 -16.02 -1.91
C ASP A 81 -4.66 -15.06 -1.38
N VAL A 82 -4.61 -13.81 -1.84
CA VAL A 82 -5.47 -12.74 -1.34
C VAL A 82 -6.14 -11.98 -2.48
N ASP A 83 -7.23 -11.31 -2.15
CA ASP A 83 -8.09 -10.65 -3.15
C ASP A 83 -7.79 -9.15 -3.35
N ARG A 84 -6.61 -8.66 -2.88
CA ARG A 84 -6.12 -7.31 -3.16
C ARG A 84 -5.55 -7.17 -4.56
N GLY A 85 -5.45 -5.94 -5.03
CA GLY A 85 -4.63 -5.60 -6.20
C GLY A 85 -3.14 -5.85 -5.96
N GLY A 86 -2.36 -5.79 -7.05
CA GLY A 86 -0.92 -6.00 -6.99
C GLY A 86 -0.50 -7.46 -7.02
N LYS A 87 0.80 -7.67 -6.84
CA LYS A 87 1.50 -8.95 -6.92
C LYS A 87 1.94 -9.43 -5.54
N ILE A 88 2.83 -10.42 -5.49
CA ILE A 88 3.34 -10.98 -4.25
C ILE A 88 4.11 -9.94 -3.42
N THR A 89 3.99 -10.03 -2.11
CA THR A 89 4.79 -9.25 -1.15
C THR A 89 4.99 -10.05 0.13
N TRP A 90 5.85 -9.55 1.00
CA TRP A 90 6.08 -10.07 2.33
C TRP A 90 5.58 -9.08 3.38
N HIS A 91 5.11 -9.60 4.50
CA HIS A 91 4.80 -8.85 5.71
C HIS A 91 5.45 -9.54 6.91
N GLY A 92 5.88 -8.75 7.89
CA GLY A 92 6.48 -9.28 9.10
C GLY A 92 7.00 -8.20 10.05
N PRO A 93 7.75 -8.59 11.09
CA PRO A 93 8.30 -7.68 12.08
C PRO A 93 9.09 -6.52 11.46
N GLY A 94 8.93 -5.32 12.01
CA GLY A 94 9.57 -4.11 11.50
C GLY A 94 8.83 -3.45 10.33
N GLN A 95 7.70 -4.01 9.88
CA GLN A 95 6.88 -3.42 8.84
C GLN A 95 5.53 -2.97 9.42
N LEU A 96 5.26 -1.65 9.38
CA LEU A 96 3.95 -1.11 9.79
C LEU A 96 2.93 -1.32 8.68
N VAL A 97 1.89 -2.09 8.97
CA VAL A 97 0.79 -2.35 8.05
C VAL A 97 -0.43 -1.52 8.46
N GLY A 98 -1.07 -0.90 7.48
CA GLY A 98 -2.31 -0.14 7.67
C GLY A 98 -3.39 -0.55 6.69
N TYR A 99 -4.58 -0.81 7.22
CA TYR A 99 -5.78 -1.17 6.47
C TYR A 99 -6.86 -0.09 6.64
N PRO A 100 -6.83 0.99 5.84
CA PRO A 100 -7.89 1.99 5.85
C PRO A 100 -9.15 1.43 5.19
N ILE A 101 -10.17 1.22 5.99
CA ILE A 101 -11.48 0.73 5.58
C ILE A 101 -12.42 1.93 5.54
N GLN A 102 -12.58 2.48 4.33
CA GLN A 102 -13.29 3.74 4.09
C GLN A 102 -14.37 3.59 3.04
N LYS A 103 -15.47 4.28 3.23
CA LYS A 103 -16.52 4.40 2.22
C LYS A 103 -16.18 5.53 1.26
N LEU A 104 -15.83 5.17 0.03
CA LEU A 104 -15.40 6.14 -0.97
C LEU A 104 -16.60 6.92 -1.54
N PRO A 105 -16.42 8.22 -1.85
CA PRO A 105 -17.45 9.01 -2.52
C PRO A 105 -17.74 8.46 -3.92
N ARG A 106 -18.92 8.77 -4.45
CA ARG A 106 -19.28 8.40 -5.82
C ARG A 106 -19.08 9.57 -6.79
N PRO A 107 -18.60 9.30 -8.01
CA PRO A 107 -18.15 8.01 -8.54
C PRO A 107 -16.88 7.52 -7.80
N VAL A 108 -16.77 6.20 -7.62
CA VAL A 108 -15.61 5.60 -6.93
C VAL A 108 -14.36 5.79 -7.77
N ASP A 109 -13.35 6.48 -7.21
CA ASP A 109 -12.03 6.63 -7.82
C ASP A 109 -10.97 5.92 -6.96
N VAL A 110 -10.61 4.72 -7.39
CA VAL A 110 -9.62 3.86 -6.73
C VAL A 110 -8.22 4.47 -6.84
N VAL A 111 -7.91 5.08 -7.97
CA VAL A 111 -6.60 5.70 -8.22
C VAL A 111 -6.40 6.90 -7.31
N ALA A 112 -7.39 7.78 -7.21
CA ALA A 112 -7.33 8.91 -6.29
C ALA A 112 -7.15 8.45 -4.84
N HIS A 113 -7.79 7.34 -4.43
CA HIS A 113 -7.57 6.79 -3.09
C HIS A 113 -6.13 6.29 -2.88
N VAL A 114 -5.56 5.57 -3.85
CA VAL A 114 -4.15 5.15 -3.79
C VAL A 114 -3.23 6.38 -3.71
N ARG A 115 -3.47 7.42 -4.52
CA ARG A 115 -2.68 8.66 -4.50
C ARG A 115 -2.74 9.38 -3.15
N ARG A 116 -3.88 9.31 -2.45
CA ARG A 116 -4.00 9.84 -1.08
C ARG A 116 -3.16 9.03 -0.09
N LEU A 117 -3.16 7.71 -0.19
CA LEU A 117 -2.30 6.88 0.66
C LEU A 117 -0.82 7.16 0.41
N GLU A 118 -0.42 7.31 -0.85
CA GLU A 118 0.95 7.71 -1.20
C GLU A 118 1.30 9.08 -0.62
N GLU A 119 0.41 10.07 -0.73
CA GLU A 119 0.62 11.40 -0.17
C GLU A 119 0.86 11.35 1.35
N ALA A 120 0.01 10.63 2.07
CA ALA A 120 0.15 10.46 3.51
C ALA A 120 1.51 9.83 3.87
N LEU A 121 1.90 8.75 3.16
CA LEU A 121 3.16 8.05 3.43
C LEU A 121 4.40 8.85 3.01
N ILE A 122 4.32 9.65 1.95
CA ILE A 122 5.38 10.61 1.57
C ILE A 122 5.55 11.66 2.67
N GLY A 123 4.45 12.17 3.22
CA GLY A 123 4.48 13.09 4.36
C GLY A 123 5.13 12.47 5.60
N VAL A 124 4.86 11.20 5.87
CA VAL A 124 5.55 10.45 6.95
C VAL A 124 7.06 10.40 6.68
N CYS A 125 7.46 10.00 5.49
CA CYS A 125 8.89 9.94 5.13
C CYS A 125 9.58 11.29 5.31
N ALA A 126 8.94 12.37 4.88
CA ALA A 126 9.47 13.73 5.00
C ALA A 126 9.69 14.16 6.46
N GLU A 127 8.79 13.79 7.40
CA GLU A 127 8.99 14.08 8.83
C GLU A 127 10.20 13.35 9.42
N PHE A 128 10.55 12.19 8.86
CA PHE A 128 11.77 11.47 9.23
C PHE A 128 13.01 11.92 8.44
N GLY A 129 12.86 12.87 7.52
CA GLY A 129 13.98 13.36 6.69
C GLY A 129 14.34 12.40 5.55
N VAL A 130 13.47 11.49 5.17
CA VAL A 130 13.62 10.59 4.02
C VAL A 130 12.85 11.15 2.84
N GLU A 131 13.51 11.32 1.69
CA GLU A 131 12.90 11.80 0.47
C GLU A 131 12.14 10.65 -0.23
N GLY A 132 10.85 10.50 0.17
CA GLY A 132 9.92 9.57 -0.46
C GLY A 132 9.22 10.22 -1.64
N THR A 133 9.00 9.47 -2.73
CA THR A 133 8.32 9.96 -3.93
C THR A 133 7.46 8.91 -4.59
N ARG A 134 6.73 9.32 -5.64
CA ARG A 134 6.02 8.44 -6.56
C ARG A 134 6.91 8.11 -7.76
N VAL A 135 6.77 6.90 -8.27
CA VAL A 135 7.33 6.50 -9.56
C VAL A 135 6.16 6.27 -10.52
N GLU A 136 6.23 6.86 -11.69
CA GLU A 136 5.19 6.74 -12.70
C GLU A 136 4.97 5.27 -13.08
N GLY A 137 3.70 4.87 -13.24
CA GLY A 137 3.35 3.48 -13.51
C GLY A 137 3.50 2.50 -12.33
N ARG A 138 3.97 2.95 -11.16
CA ARG A 138 4.22 2.10 -9.99
C ARG A 138 3.51 2.64 -8.75
N SER A 139 2.64 1.85 -8.13
CA SER A 139 2.03 2.22 -6.84
C SER A 139 3.00 2.08 -5.69
N GLY A 140 2.80 2.92 -4.66
CA GLY A 140 3.60 2.92 -3.44
C GLY A 140 4.52 4.12 -3.31
N VAL A 141 5.36 4.11 -2.28
CA VAL A 141 6.34 5.17 -2.02
C VAL A 141 7.74 4.63 -2.25
N TRP A 142 8.56 5.43 -2.90
CA TRP A 142 9.86 5.05 -3.41
C TRP A 142 10.95 6.03 -2.96
N VAL A 143 12.14 5.51 -2.79
CA VAL A 143 13.38 6.28 -2.71
C VAL A 143 14.07 6.10 -4.06
N LEU A 144 14.29 7.21 -4.76
CA LEU A 144 14.94 7.15 -6.07
C LEU A 144 16.40 6.72 -5.94
N GLY A 145 16.82 5.97 -6.92
CA GLY A 145 18.24 5.65 -7.13
C GLY A 145 19.00 6.84 -7.73
N ASP A 146 20.20 6.57 -8.22
CA ASP A 146 21.00 7.60 -8.87
C ASP A 146 20.34 8.06 -10.20
N PRO A 147 20.41 9.35 -10.57
CA PRO A 147 19.83 9.86 -11.82
C PRO A 147 20.34 9.12 -13.04
N VAL A 148 19.47 8.80 -13.99
CA VAL A 148 19.87 8.26 -15.31
C VAL A 148 20.16 9.44 -16.22
N GLU A 149 21.42 9.68 -16.56
CA GLU A 149 21.81 10.77 -17.45
C GLU A 149 21.31 10.58 -18.90
N GLU A 150 20.85 9.37 -19.26
CA GLU A 150 20.38 9.03 -20.60
C GLU A 150 18.99 8.35 -20.61
N ARG A 151 17.95 8.97 -20.12
CA ARG A 151 16.59 8.50 -20.42
C ARG A 151 16.13 8.83 -21.84
N ALA A 152 16.87 9.66 -22.57
CA ALA A 152 16.42 10.21 -23.85
C ALA A 152 16.84 9.42 -25.12
N ALA A 153 17.73 8.44 -25.01
CA ALA A 153 18.34 7.84 -26.22
C ALA A 153 17.87 6.42 -26.57
N LEU A 154 17.17 5.73 -25.67
CA LEU A 154 16.67 4.37 -25.96
C LEU A 154 15.17 4.36 -25.79
N GLY A 155 14.43 4.49 -26.90
CA GLY A 155 13.00 4.24 -26.96
C GLY A 155 12.71 2.86 -26.37
N GLY A 156 12.34 2.82 -25.12
CA GLY A 156 12.12 1.60 -24.37
C GLY A 156 10.91 0.85 -24.90
N LEU A 157 11.14 -0.25 -25.58
CA LEU A 157 10.11 -1.26 -25.79
C LEU A 157 9.88 -1.95 -24.44
N ASN A 158 8.75 -1.65 -23.83
CA ASN A 158 8.28 -2.39 -22.67
C ASN A 158 7.75 -3.76 -23.12
N LEU A 159 8.50 -4.81 -22.82
CA LEU A 159 8.13 -6.18 -23.21
C LEU A 159 7.16 -6.85 -22.22
N ASP A 160 6.82 -6.19 -21.10
CA ASP A 160 5.97 -6.77 -20.05
C ASP A 160 4.51 -6.29 -20.09
N PHE A 161 4.11 -5.52 -21.09
CA PHE A 161 2.72 -5.12 -21.29
C PHE A 161 1.93 -6.25 -21.98
N ASP A 162 1.04 -6.90 -21.27
CA ASP A 162 0.04 -7.79 -21.87
C ASP A 162 -1.26 -7.00 -22.15
N PRO A 163 -1.54 -6.64 -23.42
CA PRO A 163 -2.74 -5.89 -23.78
C PRO A 163 -4.06 -6.67 -23.56
N ARG A 164 -3.99 -7.93 -23.14
CA ARG A 164 -5.15 -8.77 -22.82
C ARG A 164 -5.56 -8.68 -21.35
N MET A 165 -4.81 -7.95 -20.51
CA MET A 165 -5.20 -7.68 -19.13
C MET A 165 -6.29 -6.61 -19.09
N THR A 166 -7.50 -7.01 -19.38
CA THR A 166 -8.73 -6.19 -19.24
C THR A 166 -9.41 -6.44 -17.90
N ASP A 167 -8.66 -6.56 -16.83
CA ASP A 167 -9.24 -6.68 -15.49
C ASP A 167 -9.79 -5.32 -15.05
N GLU A 168 -11.00 -5.29 -14.50
CA GLU A 168 -11.65 -4.07 -13.99
C GLU A 168 -10.81 -3.29 -12.96
N LEU A 169 -9.72 -3.91 -12.49
CA LEU A 169 -8.77 -3.32 -11.53
C LEU A 169 -7.47 -2.83 -12.18
N PHE A 170 -7.28 -3.05 -13.50
CA PHE A 170 -6.12 -2.52 -14.20
C PHE A 170 -6.34 -1.03 -14.51
N ASP A 171 -5.58 -0.18 -13.86
CA ASP A 171 -5.54 1.25 -14.19
C ASP A 171 -4.20 1.57 -14.85
N PRO A 172 -4.21 1.94 -16.16
CA PRO A 172 -2.99 2.30 -16.88
C PRO A 172 -2.19 3.43 -16.24
N ARG A 173 -2.84 4.30 -15.45
CA ARG A 173 -2.18 5.40 -14.74
C ARG A 173 -1.35 4.94 -13.54
N LEU A 174 -1.69 3.77 -12.99
CA LEU A 174 -0.95 3.15 -11.88
C LEU A 174 0.06 2.09 -12.34
N ASN A 175 -0.20 1.49 -13.51
CA ASN A 175 0.51 0.32 -14.00
C ASN A 175 0.89 0.43 -15.49
N GLY A 176 1.00 1.66 -15.99
CA GLY A 176 1.31 1.96 -17.39
C GLY A 176 2.72 1.55 -17.82
N PRO A 177 2.98 1.54 -19.13
CA PRO A 177 4.15 0.91 -19.75
C PRO A 177 5.48 1.66 -19.62
N GLU A 178 5.53 2.82 -18.96
CA GLU A 178 6.77 3.58 -18.89
C GLU A 178 7.67 3.10 -17.75
N TYR A 179 8.41 2.07 -18.06
CA TYR A 179 9.54 1.66 -17.27
C TYR A 179 10.83 1.70 -18.12
N ALA A 180 11.74 2.57 -17.75
CA ALA A 180 13.09 2.51 -18.29
C ALA A 180 13.88 1.41 -17.55
N PRO A 181 14.54 0.49 -18.25
CA PRO A 181 15.35 -0.53 -17.61
C PRO A 181 16.44 0.14 -16.75
N SER A 182 16.67 -0.42 -15.57
CA SER A 182 17.78 -0.01 -14.72
C SER A 182 19.08 -0.25 -15.45
N ASN A 183 19.98 0.71 -15.45
CA ASN A 183 21.34 0.49 -15.95
C ASN A 183 22.06 -0.43 -14.96
N ALA A 184 22.16 -1.70 -15.29
CA ALA A 184 22.92 -2.68 -14.55
C ALA A 184 24.40 -2.27 -14.53
N GLY A 185 24.91 -1.99 -13.35
CA GLY A 185 26.34 -1.91 -13.11
C GLY A 185 26.83 -0.60 -12.48
N GLN A 186 26.70 -0.38 -11.20
CA GLN A 186 27.26 0.66 -10.32
C GLN A 186 26.30 1.75 -9.83
N ARG A 187 25.01 1.73 -10.22
CA ARG A 187 24.04 2.74 -9.78
C ARG A 187 23.13 2.16 -8.72
N ARG A 188 22.76 2.97 -7.73
CA ARG A 188 21.67 2.59 -6.82
C ARG A 188 20.37 2.57 -7.60
N GLU A 189 19.68 1.44 -7.53
CA GLU A 189 18.35 1.28 -8.11
C GLU A 189 17.32 2.05 -7.29
N ASP A 190 16.17 2.36 -7.92
CA ASP A 190 15.00 2.81 -7.18
C ASP A 190 14.63 1.74 -6.15
N ARG A 191 14.26 2.16 -4.94
CA ARG A 191 13.93 1.24 -3.84
C ARG A 191 12.55 1.54 -3.29
N LYS A 192 11.73 0.52 -3.14
CA LYS A 192 10.38 0.67 -2.60
C LYS A 192 10.40 0.73 -1.09
N LEU A 193 9.93 1.84 -0.53
CA LEU A 193 9.82 2.08 0.90
C LEU A 193 8.46 1.68 1.45
N ALA A 194 7.38 1.89 0.68
CA ALA A 194 6.05 1.44 1.05
C ALA A 194 5.31 0.82 -0.13
N ALA A 195 4.72 -0.35 0.11
CA ALA A 195 3.84 -1.02 -0.82
C ALA A 195 2.39 -0.62 -0.58
N ILE A 196 1.59 -0.51 -1.65
CA ILE A 196 0.14 -0.25 -1.57
C ILE A 196 -0.58 -1.24 -2.46
N GLY A 197 -1.57 -1.94 -1.88
CA GLY A 197 -2.43 -2.85 -2.60
C GLY A 197 -3.81 -2.86 -1.95
N ILE A 198 -4.81 -2.36 -2.65
CA ILE A 198 -6.18 -2.23 -2.14
C ILE A 198 -7.18 -3.06 -2.95
N ARG A 199 -8.34 -3.26 -2.37
CA ARG A 199 -9.56 -3.73 -3.01
C ARG A 199 -10.70 -2.81 -2.64
N VAL A 200 -11.61 -2.55 -3.58
CA VAL A 200 -12.87 -1.88 -3.30
C VAL A 200 -14.02 -2.84 -3.56
N ALA A 201 -14.88 -3.02 -2.58
CA ALA A 201 -16.08 -3.82 -2.71
C ALA A 201 -17.28 -3.03 -2.16
N LYS A 202 -18.35 -2.92 -2.93
CA LYS A 202 -19.55 -2.14 -2.56
C LYS A 202 -19.25 -0.67 -2.20
N GLY A 203 -18.18 -0.09 -2.77
CA GLY A 203 -17.76 1.28 -2.49
C GLY A 203 -16.96 1.47 -1.19
N VAL A 204 -16.61 0.38 -0.50
CA VAL A 204 -15.78 0.41 0.73
C VAL A 204 -14.45 -0.28 0.45
N THR A 205 -13.35 0.32 0.93
CA THR A 205 -11.98 -0.19 0.74
C THR A 205 -11.64 -1.32 1.69
N MET A 206 -10.73 -2.18 1.27
CA MET A 206 -10.07 -3.23 2.07
C MET A 206 -8.60 -3.30 1.70
N HIS A 207 -7.80 -3.95 2.54
CA HIS A 207 -6.35 -3.95 2.48
C HIS A 207 -5.81 -2.52 2.59
N GLY A 208 -4.62 -2.20 2.09
CA GLY A 208 -4.08 -0.87 2.27
C GLY A 208 -2.60 -0.79 1.92
N PHE A 209 -1.77 -0.46 2.91
CA PHE A 209 -0.36 -0.23 2.73
C PHE A 209 0.50 -1.03 3.71
N ALA A 210 1.77 -1.14 3.36
CA ALA A 210 2.82 -1.67 4.21
C ALA A 210 4.05 -0.76 4.09
N LEU A 211 4.40 -0.09 5.19
CA LEU A 211 5.55 0.81 5.31
C LEU A 211 6.71 0.05 5.96
N ASN A 212 7.83 -0.03 5.28
CA ASN A 212 9.04 -0.63 5.81
C ASN A 212 9.70 0.33 6.80
N VAL A 213 9.56 0.05 8.08
CA VAL A 213 10.18 0.85 9.15
C VAL A 213 11.58 0.33 9.44
N ASN A 214 11.69 -0.92 9.88
CA ASN A 214 12.95 -1.61 10.17
C ASN A 214 12.83 -3.14 9.98
N PRO A 215 12.31 -3.63 8.83
CA PRO A 215 12.19 -5.05 8.58
C PRO A 215 13.54 -5.69 8.26
N ASP A 216 13.63 -7.01 8.42
CA ASP A 216 14.69 -7.79 7.79
C ASP A 216 14.42 -7.89 6.28
N ASN A 217 15.13 -7.08 5.51
CA ASN A 217 14.95 -6.99 4.07
C ASN A 217 15.31 -8.30 3.34
N THR A 218 16.08 -9.22 3.93
CA THR A 218 16.40 -10.53 3.34
C THR A 218 15.14 -11.39 3.11
N SER A 219 14.07 -11.10 3.83
CA SER A 219 12.77 -11.74 3.61
C SER A 219 12.18 -11.48 2.23
N PHE A 220 12.59 -10.41 1.54
CA PHE A 220 12.15 -10.12 0.18
C PHE A 220 12.95 -10.88 -0.89
N ASP A 221 14.13 -11.46 -0.55
CA ASP A 221 15.01 -12.15 -1.51
C ASP A 221 14.40 -13.44 -2.07
N LYS A 222 13.38 -13.99 -1.39
CA LYS A 222 12.68 -15.21 -1.81
C LYS A 222 11.62 -15.00 -2.88
N ILE A 223 11.29 -13.77 -3.21
CA ILE A 223 10.21 -13.41 -4.13
C ILE A 223 10.72 -12.35 -5.12
N VAL A 224 9.93 -12.09 -6.17
CA VAL A 224 10.06 -10.86 -6.96
C VAL A 224 9.09 -9.84 -6.37
N PRO A 225 9.55 -8.92 -5.47
CA PRO A 225 8.64 -8.08 -4.71
C PRO A 225 7.80 -7.20 -5.65
N CYS A 226 6.49 -7.28 -5.54
CA CYS A 226 5.55 -6.56 -6.40
C CYS A 226 5.73 -6.85 -7.91
N GLY A 227 6.44 -7.93 -8.28
CA GLY A 227 6.78 -8.26 -9.66
C GLY A 227 7.78 -7.31 -10.32
N ILE A 228 8.56 -6.59 -9.53
CA ILE A 228 9.50 -5.57 -10.01
C ILE A 228 10.91 -6.15 -9.86
N ARG A 229 11.54 -6.50 -11.00
CA ARG A 229 12.86 -7.15 -11.04
C ARG A 229 14.04 -6.17 -11.00
N ASP A 230 13.78 -4.90 -11.16
CA ASP A 230 14.72 -3.83 -11.40
C ASP A 230 14.64 -2.73 -10.34
N ALA A 231 14.15 -3.08 -9.17
CA ALA A 231 14.10 -2.19 -8.02
C ALA A 231 14.33 -2.97 -6.72
N GLY A 232 15.00 -2.31 -5.78
CA GLY A 232 15.25 -2.84 -4.46
C GLY A 232 14.14 -2.52 -3.45
N VAL A 233 14.42 -2.88 -2.20
CA VAL A 233 13.59 -2.56 -1.03
C VAL A 233 14.33 -1.55 -0.16
N ALA A 234 13.63 -0.52 0.31
CA ALA A 234 14.10 0.44 1.29
C ALA A 234 13.36 0.27 2.62
N SER A 235 13.93 0.80 3.69
CA SER A 235 13.28 0.98 4.98
C SER A 235 13.68 2.32 5.59
N LEU A 236 12.86 2.88 6.48
CA LEU A 236 13.20 4.13 7.18
C LEU A 236 14.53 4.01 7.93
N ALA A 237 14.72 2.90 8.66
CA ALA A 237 15.97 2.65 9.37
C ALA A 237 17.19 2.59 8.45
N GLY A 238 17.06 1.92 7.30
CA GLY A 238 18.13 1.82 6.30
C GLY A 238 18.51 3.17 5.68
N GLU A 239 17.52 4.00 5.33
CA GLU A 239 17.78 5.32 4.75
C GLU A 239 18.35 6.31 5.78
N LEU A 240 17.99 6.19 7.05
CA LEU A 240 18.47 7.05 8.14
C LEU A 240 19.78 6.57 8.75
N GLY A 241 20.22 5.34 8.47
CA GLY A 241 21.40 4.75 9.10
C GLY A 241 21.29 4.61 10.62
N ARG A 242 20.06 4.50 11.16
CA ARG A 242 19.79 4.30 12.58
C ARG A 242 18.57 3.39 12.78
N GLU A 243 18.47 2.83 13.96
CA GLU A 243 17.24 2.14 14.35
C GLU A 243 16.03 3.10 14.37
N VAL A 244 14.91 2.65 13.83
CA VAL A 244 13.60 3.32 13.85
C VAL A 244 12.57 2.29 14.29
N THR A 245 11.77 2.63 15.29
CA THR A 245 10.76 1.70 15.83
C THR A 245 9.37 2.00 15.30
N ILE A 246 8.49 0.99 15.29
CA ILE A 246 7.06 1.19 14.98
C ILE A 246 6.42 2.22 15.91
N ALA A 247 6.76 2.18 17.20
CA ALA A 247 6.23 3.13 18.20
C ALA A 247 6.59 4.59 17.89
N GLU A 248 7.77 4.83 17.30
CA GLU A 248 8.22 6.14 16.86
C GLU A 248 7.45 6.64 15.64
N VAL A 249 7.14 5.74 14.69
CA VAL A 249 6.49 6.07 13.41
C VAL A 249 4.97 6.16 13.52
N LEU A 250 4.37 5.38 14.38
CA LEU A 250 2.92 5.20 14.49
C LEU A 250 2.14 6.52 14.62
N PRO A 251 2.47 7.45 15.56
CA PRO A 251 1.74 8.71 15.70
C PRO A 251 1.89 9.62 14.47
N VAL A 252 3.01 9.55 13.77
CA VAL A 252 3.25 10.32 12.55
C VAL A 252 2.38 9.78 11.41
N VAL A 253 2.28 8.45 11.29
CA VAL A 253 1.41 7.80 10.31
C VAL A 253 -0.06 8.17 10.55
N GLU A 254 -0.54 8.11 11.79
CA GLU A 254 -1.91 8.50 12.13
C GLU A 254 -2.20 9.95 11.77
N LYS A 255 -1.27 10.87 12.10
CA LYS A 255 -1.37 12.29 11.76
C LYS A 255 -1.54 12.51 10.25
N HIS A 256 -0.67 11.91 9.43
CA HIS A 256 -0.71 12.10 7.97
C HIS A 256 -1.90 11.41 7.33
N LEU A 257 -2.26 10.20 7.77
CA LEU A 257 -3.46 9.52 7.28
C LEU A 257 -4.71 10.33 7.58
N ARG A 258 -4.84 10.87 8.79
CA ARG A 258 -5.97 11.74 9.17
C ARG A 258 -6.01 12.97 8.26
N ALA A 259 -4.91 13.68 8.12
CA ALA A 259 -4.84 14.90 7.33
C ALA A 259 -5.28 14.70 5.87
N VAL A 260 -4.90 13.57 5.27
CA VAL A 260 -5.17 13.31 3.84
C VAL A 260 -6.50 12.60 3.62
N LEU A 261 -6.89 11.65 4.48
CA LEU A 261 -8.06 10.82 4.26
C LEU A 261 -9.37 11.47 4.73
N GLU A 262 -9.34 12.37 5.72
CA GLU A 262 -10.51 13.15 6.13
C GLU A 262 -10.78 14.35 5.21
N ASN A 263 -9.74 14.88 4.54
CA ASN A 263 -9.86 16.04 3.66
C ASN A 263 -9.94 15.62 2.19
N ALA A 264 -11.15 15.32 1.73
CA ALA A 264 -11.39 14.86 0.34
C ALA A 264 -10.99 15.89 -0.75
N GLU A 265 -10.77 17.16 -0.38
CA GLU A 265 -10.50 18.27 -1.30
C GLU A 265 -9.01 18.51 -1.58
N LEU A 266 -8.09 17.87 -0.86
CA LEU A 266 -6.65 18.21 -0.89
C LEU A 266 -5.86 17.68 -2.08
N LEU A 267 -6.43 16.86 -2.94
CA LEU A 267 -5.74 16.45 -4.17
C LEU A 267 -6.46 16.99 -5.41
N PRO A 268 -5.73 17.63 -6.35
CA PRO A 268 -6.30 17.96 -7.64
C PRO A 268 -6.81 16.67 -8.29
N ARG A 269 -8.03 16.73 -8.85
CA ARG A 269 -8.53 15.64 -9.71
C ARG A 269 -7.47 15.43 -10.79
N ALA A 270 -7.03 14.19 -10.95
CA ALA A 270 -6.15 13.86 -12.06
C ALA A 270 -6.82 14.32 -13.36
N VAL A 271 -6.14 15.22 -14.09
CA VAL A 271 -6.55 15.68 -15.42
C VAL A 271 -6.25 14.58 -16.40
#